data_a0cc20254f2265ca15ce4ef76de77609
#
_entry.id   a0cc20254f2265ca15ce4ef76de77609
#
_cell.length_a   1.000
_cell.length_b   1.000
_cell.length_c   1.000
_cell.angle_alpha   90.00
_cell.angle_beta   90.00
_cell.angle_gamma   90.00
#
_symmetry.space_group_name_H-M   'P 1'
#
loop_
_entity.id
_entity.type
_entity.pdbx_description
1 polymer ?
#
loop_
_entity_poly.entity_id
_entity_poly.type
_entity_poly.pdbx_seq_one_letter_code
_entity_poly.pdbx_strand_id
1 'polypeptide(L)'
;MLDDNFSHNSTTSSSSSLPDDSAYVGKRRKPSKKKPGLVIGSVIGVLVLIGAVLGGLFYTGILGGNQNDYVGGGHGEVIFTISDGEIGDQIANNLVEAGVTKSFDSFYQLLLETKPEPVFTPGVYKLKQEMSAKAALDALLDPANRVELTVTIPEGTTEKNVLKMLAEGLSIPLADFQAAAADPSPYGVPAEATTLEGFLFPATYTFSPGVTPTEVLQQLVDESLAALDTAGVPADQRWDVIRMASVIQRESGPNPEDMYKISRVFHNRLDQGMNMGSDVTTCYGAGLLGKDCLLITQAALDDTSNLYNTRILPGLPIGPISNPGADAIDAAYHPADGPWLFFVTVNLTTGETVFSETSAEXXXX
;
A
#
# COMPACT_ATOMS: atom_id res chain seq x y z
N MET A 1 35.14 24.17 -30.90
CA MET A 1 35.81 23.38 -31.93
C MET A 1 34.78 22.37 -32.34
N LEU A 2 33.97 22.68 -33.33
CA LEU A 2 34.16 22.41 -34.77
C LEU A 2 34.10 20.91 -35.04
N ASP A 3 33.38 20.37 -35.95
CA ASP A 3 32.57 20.77 -37.10
C ASP A 3 31.70 19.58 -37.47
N ASP A 4 30.51 19.76 -37.90
CA ASP A 4 30.00 19.89 -39.27
C ASP A 4 30.14 18.67 -40.19
N ASN A 5 29.06 18.24 -40.78
CA ASN A 5 28.75 18.22 -42.22
C ASN A 5 27.66 17.22 -42.54
N PHE A 6 26.55 17.67 -43.10
CA PHE A 6 26.16 18.02 -44.46
C PHE A 6 26.19 16.86 -45.47
N SER A 7 25.08 16.54 -46.09
CA SER A 7 24.82 16.81 -47.54
C SER A 7 23.64 15.94 -47.99
N HIS A 8 22.59 16.49 -48.45
CA HIS A 8 22.15 16.93 -49.78
C HIS A 8 22.25 15.93 -50.91
N ASN A 9 21.14 15.57 -51.53
CA ASN A 9 20.83 15.90 -52.94
C ASN A 9 19.57 15.16 -53.37
N SER A 10 18.56 15.79 -53.78
CA SER A 10 18.04 16.55 -54.90
C SER A 10 17.84 15.76 -56.20
N THR A 11 16.58 15.81 -56.62
CA THR A 11 15.99 16.04 -57.91
C THR A 11 16.41 15.20 -59.10
N THR A 12 15.40 14.76 -59.87
CA THR A 12 15.15 15.35 -61.17
C THR A 12 13.86 14.81 -61.80
N SER A 13 13.17 15.78 -62.40
CA SER A 13 12.03 15.70 -63.28
C SER A 13 12.39 15.24 -64.70
N SER A 14 11.49 14.67 -65.42
CA SER A 14 11.40 14.95 -66.86
C SER A 14 10.09 14.48 -67.46
N SER A 15 9.60 15.37 -68.21
CA SER A 15 8.42 15.54 -69.00
C SER A 15 8.42 14.77 -70.33
N SER A 16 7.23 14.85 -70.93
CA SER A 16 6.89 14.75 -72.34
C SER A 16 6.40 13.35 -72.76
N SER A 17 5.45 13.13 -73.61
CA SER A 17 4.77 13.98 -74.61
C SER A 17 3.59 13.17 -75.14
N LEU A 18 2.55 13.89 -75.55
CA LEU A 18 1.42 13.38 -76.37
C LEU A 18 1.83 13.22 -77.83
N PRO A 19 1.15 12.33 -78.56
CA PRO A 19 0.57 12.75 -79.82
C PRO A 19 -0.81 12.12 -80.04
N ASP A 20 -1.68 12.83 -80.42
CA ASP A 20 -2.54 13.27 -81.51
C ASP A 20 -3.26 12.18 -82.30
N ASP A 21 -4.55 12.43 -82.37
CA ASP A 21 -5.62 12.16 -83.34
C ASP A 21 -5.54 10.99 -84.33
N SER A 22 -6.63 10.22 -84.29
CA SER A 22 -7.40 10.09 -85.52
C SER A 22 -8.75 9.38 -85.28
N ALA A 23 -9.71 9.92 -85.92
CA ALA A 23 -11.11 9.68 -85.89
C ALA A 23 -11.57 8.22 -86.26
N TYR A 24 -12.56 7.73 -85.55
CA TYR A 24 -13.39 6.67 -86.06
C TYR A 24 -14.87 6.92 -85.76
N VAL A 25 -15.63 7.10 -86.79
CA VAL A 25 -17.12 7.24 -86.81
C VAL A 25 -17.74 5.90 -86.43
N GLY A 26 -18.36 5.82 -85.23
CA GLY A 26 -19.07 4.61 -84.81
C GLY A 26 -20.58 4.84 -84.65
N LYS A 27 -21.29 3.97 -85.17
CA LYS A 27 -22.77 3.92 -85.31
C LYS A 27 -23.47 4.13 -83.95
N ARG A 28 -24.45 5.04 -83.93
CA ARG A 28 -25.41 5.23 -82.85
C ARG A 28 -26.25 3.99 -82.65
N ARG A 29 -26.13 3.37 -81.44
CA ARG A 29 -27.07 2.36 -80.95
C ARG A 29 -28.15 3.07 -80.12
N LYS A 30 -29.41 2.78 -80.39
CA LYS A 30 -30.59 3.25 -79.65
C LYS A 30 -30.55 2.74 -78.21
N PRO A 31 -30.94 3.59 -77.22
CA PRO A 31 -30.98 3.12 -75.81
C PRO A 31 -32.09 2.09 -75.60
N SER A 32 -31.72 0.99 -75.02
CA SER A 32 -32.70 -0.05 -74.58
C SER A 32 -33.41 0.48 -73.31
N LYS A 33 -34.74 0.50 -73.36
CA LYS A 33 -35.56 0.84 -72.20
C LYS A 33 -35.54 -0.34 -71.24
N LYS A 34 -34.70 -0.22 -70.20
CA LYS A 34 -34.75 -1.17 -69.08
C LYS A 34 -36.00 -0.91 -68.27
N LYS A 35 -36.76 -1.95 -68.04
CA LYS A 35 -38.00 -1.94 -67.26
C LYS A 35 -37.64 -1.66 -65.79
N PRO A 36 -38.28 -0.70 -65.12
CA PRO A 36 -37.90 -0.33 -63.72
C PRO A 36 -38.26 -1.35 -62.61
N GLY A 37 -38.98 -2.40 -62.98
CA GLY A 37 -39.52 -3.36 -61.99
C GLY A 37 -38.53 -4.31 -61.36
N LEU A 38 -37.37 -4.54 -61.99
CA LEU A 38 -36.43 -5.54 -61.48
C LEU A 38 -35.48 -4.98 -60.35
N VAL A 39 -35.20 -3.65 -60.37
CA VAL A 39 -34.33 -3.02 -59.37
C VAL A 39 -35.08 -2.78 -58.06
N ILE A 40 -36.39 -2.45 -58.15
CA ILE A 40 -37.21 -2.23 -56.95
C ILE A 40 -37.44 -3.56 -56.23
N GLY A 41 -37.62 -4.66 -56.92
CA GLY A 41 -37.76 -5.98 -56.30
C GLY A 41 -36.52 -6.42 -55.56
N SER A 42 -35.30 -6.13 -56.08
CA SER A 42 -34.04 -6.52 -55.41
C SER A 42 -33.75 -5.65 -54.19
N VAL A 43 -34.11 -4.35 -54.22
CA VAL A 43 -33.92 -3.48 -53.02
C VAL A 43 -34.88 -3.90 -51.90
N ILE A 44 -36.13 -4.23 -52.21
CA ILE A 44 -37.10 -4.71 -51.24
C ILE A 44 -36.67 -6.06 -50.68
N GLY A 45 -36.15 -6.96 -51.51
CA GLY A 45 -35.64 -8.26 -51.05
C GLY A 45 -34.48 -8.12 -50.08
N VAL A 46 -33.53 -7.17 -50.33
CA VAL A 46 -32.41 -6.92 -49.44
C VAL A 46 -32.90 -6.29 -48.12
N LEU A 47 -33.84 -5.36 -48.15
CA LEU A 47 -34.40 -4.75 -46.93
C LEU A 47 -35.18 -5.78 -46.10
N VAL A 48 -35.91 -6.71 -46.71
CA VAL A 48 -36.60 -7.79 -46.00
C VAL A 48 -35.59 -8.76 -45.37
N LEU A 49 -34.50 -9.08 -46.08
CA LEU A 49 -33.43 -9.92 -45.53
C LEU A 49 -32.73 -9.24 -44.38
N ILE A 50 -32.40 -7.95 -44.49
CA ILE A 50 -31.81 -7.19 -43.40
C ILE A 50 -32.77 -7.14 -42.22
N GLY A 51 -34.06 -6.89 -42.47
CA GLY A 51 -35.08 -6.90 -41.43
C GLY A 51 -35.22 -8.25 -40.76
N ALA A 52 -35.16 -9.35 -41.51
CA ALA A 52 -35.22 -10.70 -40.96
C ALA A 52 -33.99 -11.05 -40.16
N VAL A 53 -32.78 -10.62 -40.61
CA VAL A 53 -31.53 -10.83 -39.87
C VAL A 53 -31.53 -9.99 -38.59
N LEU A 54 -31.91 -8.72 -38.66
CA LEU A 54 -31.99 -7.85 -37.48
C LEU A 54 -33.08 -8.33 -36.51
N GLY A 55 -34.24 -8.76 -37.07
CA GLY A 55 -35.32 -9.34 -36.27
C GLY A 55 -34.90 -10.66 -35.61
N GLY A 56 -34.18 -11.49 -36.36
CA GLY A 56 -33.61 -12.73 -35.83
C GLY A 56 -32.59 -12.48 -34.72
N LEU A 57 -31.69 -11.52 -34.93
CA LEU A 57 -30.70 -11.12 -33.92
C LEU A 57 -31.38 -10.52 -32.67
N PHE A 58 -32.45 -9.75 -32.86
CA PHE A 58 -33.27 -9.23 -31.78
C PHE A 58 -34.01 -10.34 -31.04
N TYR A 59 -34.61 -11.26 -31.79
CA TYR A 59 -35.34 -12.40 -31.23
C TYR A 59 -34.43 -13.37 -30.47
N THR A 60 -33.21 -13.57 -30.94
CA THR A 60 -32.22 -14.43 -30.26
C THR A 60 -31.52 -13.70 -29.12
N GLY A 61 -31.85 -12.44 -28.83
CA GLY A 61 -31.28 -11.69 -27.76
C GLY A 61 -29.90 -11.05 -28.04
N ILE A 62 -29.35 -11.27 -29.25
CA ILE A 62 -28.05 -10.74 -29.62
C ILE A 62 -28.08 -9.21 -29.73
N LEU A 63 -29.22 -8.64 -30.21
CA LEU A 63 -29.40 -7.20 -30.28
C LEU A 63 -30.40 -6.64 -29.25
N GLY A 64 -31.24 -7.53 -28.67
CA GLY A 64 -32.29 -7.12 -27.76
C GLY A 64 -31.92 -7.06 -26.27
N GLY A 65 -30.74 -7.56 -25.90
CA GLY A 65 -30.34 -7.66 -24.53
C GLY A 65 -31.26 -8.53 -23.66
N ASN A 66 -30.76 -9.08 -22.58
CA ASN A 66 -31.62 -9.77 -21.60
C ASN A 66 -32.44 -8.69 -20.88
N GLN A 67 -33.77 -8.77 -20.97
CA GLN A 67 -34.68 -7.79 -20.33
C GLN A 67 -34.43 -7.69 -18.82
N ASN A 68 -33.81 -8.71 -18.22
CA ASN A 68 -33.51 -8.75 -16.81
C ASN A 68 -32.08 -8.25 -16.46
N ASP A 69 -31.34 -7.73 -17.45
CA ASP A 69 -30.00 -7.22 -17.24
C ASP A 69 -29.83 -5.82 -17.87
N TYR A 70 -28.94 -5.02 -17.33
CA TYR A 70 -28.53 -3.77 -17.97
C TYR A 70 -27.53 -4.06 -19.11
N VAL A 71 -27.29 -3.05 -19.93
CA VAL A 71 -26.37 -3.17 -21.06
C VAL A 71 -25.15 -2.25 -20.79
N GLY A 72 -23.96 -2.83 -20.84
CA GLY A 72 -22.72 -2.06 -20.79
C GLY A 72 -22.16 -1.89 -19.39
N GLY A 73 -21.24 -0.93 -19.28
CA GLY A 73 -20.42 -0.72 -18.07
C GLY A 73 -21.00 0.22 -17.04
N GLY A 74 -22.23 0.66 -17.21
CA GLY A 74 -22.87 1.56 -16.25
C GLY A 74 -22.37 3.00 -16.30
N HIS A 75 -22.80 3.80 -15.32
CA HIS A 75 -22.46 5.24 -15.23
C HIS A 75 -22.36 5.69 -13.78
N GLY A 76 -21.76 6.87 -13.57
CA GLY A 76 -21.60 7.43 -12.22
C GLY A 76 -20.65 6.59 -11.38
N GLU A 77 -20.76 6.70 -10.07
CA GLU A 77 -19.96 5.94 -9.12
C GLU A 77 -20.84 5.40 -7.98
N VAL A 78 -20.63 4.16 -7.61
CA VAL A 78 -21.28 3.51 -6.46
C VAL A 78 -20.18 2.89 -5.60
N ILE A 79 -20.16 3.20 -4.31
CA ILE A 79 -19.29 2.55 -3.36
C ILE A 79 -20.02 1.29 -2.85
N PHE A 80 -19.44 0.14 -3.08
CA PHE A 80 -20.04 -1.16 -2.79
C PHE A 80 -19.14 -1.94 -1.83
N THR A 81 -19.70 -2.48 -0.76
CA THR A 81 -18.94 -3.24 0.24
C THR A 81 -19.30 -4.73 0.17
N ILE A 82 -18.27 -5.57 0.15
CA ILE A 82 -18.40 -7.02 0.37
C ILE A 82 -17.87 -7.27 1.80
N SER A 83 -18.73 -7.79 2.66
CA SER A 83 -18.38 -8.08 4.05
C SER A 83 -17.73 -9.46 4.19
N ASP A 84 -17.02 -9.68 5.29
CA ASP A 84 -16.43 -11.00 5.58
C ASP A 84 -17.52 -12.07 5.59
N GLY A 85 -17.29 -13.15 4.85
CA GLY A 85 -18.19 -14.29 4.80
C GLY A 85 -19.39 -14.14 3.87
N GLU A 86 -19.54 -13.01 3.18
CA GLU A 86 -20.60 -12.86 2.18
C GLU A 86 -20.39 -13.82 1.01
N ILE A 87 -21.44 -14.49 0.60
CA ILE A 87 -21.44 -15.45 -0.50
C ILE A 87 -22.20 -14.89 -1.72
N GLY A 88 -22.09 -15.56 -2.85
CA GLY A 88 -22.55 -15.05 -4.14
C GLY A 88 -24.01 -14.60 -4.20
N ASP A 89 -24.92 -15.28 -3.48
CA ASP A 89 -26.34 -14.88 -3.47
C ASP A 89 -26.57 -13.60 -2.68
N GLN A 90 -25.84 -13.41 -1.58
CA GLN A 90 -25.90 -12.17 -0.78
C GLN A 90 -25.33 -11.00 -1.61
N ILE A 91 -24.20 -11.22 -2.26
CA ILE A 91 -23.58 -10.23 -3.13
C ILE A 91 -24.52 -9.84 -4.26
N ALA A 92 -25.18 -10.83 -4.89
CA ALA A 92 -26.15 -10.57 -5.97
C ALA A 92 -27.32 -9.69 -5.50
N ASN A 93 -27.86 -9.97 -4.30
CA ASN A 93 -28.92 -9.15 -3.72
C ASN A 93 -28.43 -7.71 -3.43
N ASN A 94 -27.25 -7.60 -2.80
CA ASN A 94 -26.69 -6.31 -2.42
C ASN A 94 -26.38 -5.45 -3.64
N LEU A 95 -25.96 -6.05 -4.77
CA LEU A 95 -25.73 -5.32 -6.02
C LEU A 95 -27.01 -4.69 -6.56
N VAL A 96 -28.13 -5.40 -6.45
CA VAL A 96 -29.44 -4.88 -6.87
C VAL A 96 -29.87 -3.72 -5.96
N GLU A 97 -29.74 -3.91 -4.64
CA GLU A 97 -30.08 -2.87 -3.65
C GLU A 97 -29.24 -1.60 -3.85
N ALA A 98 -27.98 -1.76 -4.23
CA ALA A 98 -27.07 -0.65 -4.53
C ALA A 98 -27.33 0.01 -5.89
N GLY A 99 -28.24 -0.54 -6.72
CA GLY A 99 -28.53 -0.01 -8.05
C GLY A 99 -27.44 -0.32 -9.07
N VAL A 100 -26.56 -1.28 -8.78
CA VAL A 100 -25.48 -1.68 -9.67
C VAL A 100 -26.00 -2.62 -10.76
N THR A 101 -26.65 -3.72 -10.39
CA THR A 101 -27.23 -4.67 -11.34
C THR A 101 -28.76 -4.56 -11.35
N LYS A 102 -29.36 -4.98 -12.45
CA LYS A 102 -30.80 -4.84 -12.67
C LYS A 102 -31.62 -5.85 -11.86
N SER A 103 -31.12 -7.08 -11.76
CA SER A 103 -31.83 -8.15 -11.09
C SER A 103 -30.88 -9.14 -10.43
N PHE A 104 -31.34 -9.79 -9.39
CA PHE A 104 -30.65 -10.90 -8.74
C PHE A 104 -30.30 -11.98 -9.77
N ASP A 105 -31.29 -12.39 -10.57
CA ASP A 105 -31.14 -13.49 -11.52
C ASP A 105 -30.04 -13.25 -12.54
N SER A 106 -29.89 -12.00 -13.04
CA SER A 106 -28.89 -11.71 -14.07
C SER A 106 -27.47 -11.95 -13.54
N PHE A 107 -27.18 -11.54 -12.31
CA PHE A 107 -25.86 -11.71 -11.71
C PHE A 107 -25.66 -13.15 -11.19
N TYR A 108 -26.66 -13.69 -10.50
CA TYR A 108 -26.53 -15.01 -9.86
C TYR A 108 -26.37 -16.13 -10.89
N GLN A 109 -27.16 -16.09 -12.00
CA GLN A 109 -27.01 -17.07 -13.10
C GLN A 109 -25.60 -16.98 -13.72
N LEU A 110 -25.09 -15.76 -13.91
CA LEU A 110 -23.73 -15.57 -14.41
C LEU A 110 -22.69 -16.21 -13.48
N LEU A 111 -22.86 -16.09 -12.16
CA LEU A 111 -21.95 -16.75 -11.20
C LEU A 111 -21.96 -18.26 -11.37
N LEU A 112 -23.16 -18.85 -11.50
CA LEU A 112 -23.30 -20.31 -11.64
C LEU A 112 -22.66 -20.83 -12.93
N GLU A 113 -22.68 -20.02 -14.00
CA GLU A 113 -22.13 -20.37 -15.30
C GLU A 113 -20.61 -20.13 -15.41
N THR A 114 -20.06 -19.25 -14.57
CA THR A 114 -18.65 -18.87 -14.66
C THR A 114 -17.77 -19.95 -14.05
N LYS A 115 -16.79 -20.41 -14.81
CA LYS A 115 -15.84 -21.43 -14.33
C LYS A 115 -14.41 -20.98 -14.59
N PRO A 116 -13.51 -21.13 -13.61
CA PRO A 116 -13.78 -21.57 -12.25
C PRO A 116 -14.70 -20.60 -11.50
N GLU A 117 -15.36 -21.09 -10.45
CA GLU A 117 -16.25 -20.27 -9.64
C GLU A 117 -15.52 -19.02 -9.12
N PRO A 118 -16.09 -17.83 -9.32
CA PRO A 118 -15.43 -16.60 -8.87
C PRO A 118 -15.30 -16.56 -7.35
N VAL A 119 -14.13 -16.09 -6.88
CA VAL A 119 -13.86 -15.89 -5.47
C VAL A 119 -13.82 -14.38 -5.21
N PHE A 120 -14.67 -13.93 -4.30
CA PHE A 120 -14.76 -12.51 -3.96
C PHE A 120 -13.92 -12.24 -2.71
N THR A 121 -13.15 -11.16 -2.76
CA THR A 121 -12.36 -10.70 -1.61
C THR A 121 -13.19 -9.65 -0.85
N PRO A 122 -13.38 -9.80 0.47
CA PRO A 122 -14.03 -8.76 1.26
C PRO A 122 -13.30 -7.43 1.12
N GLY A 123 -14.07 -6.34 1.09
CA GLY A 123 -13.50 -5.00 0.92
C GLY A 123 -14.50 -4.04 0.31
N VAL A 124 -14.02 -2.86 0.00
CA VAL A 124 -14.81 -1.77 -0.57
C VAL A 124 -14.39 -1.59 -2.04
N TYR A 125 -15.38 -1.47 -2.91
CA TYR A 125 -15.17 -1.42 -4.36
C TYR A 125 -15.85 -0.20 -4.97
N LYS A 126 -15.22 0.38 -5.99
CA LYS A 126 -15.83 1.40 -6.84
C LYS A 126 -16.51 0.70 -8.01
N LEU A 127 -17.82 0.77 -8.03
CA LEU A 127 -18.65 0.25 -9.12
C LEU A 127 -19.39 1.42 -9.78
N LYS A 128 -20.31 1.12 -10.67
CA LYS A 128 -21.15 2.11 -11.34
C LYS A 128 -22.62 1.72 -11.23
N GLN A 129 -23.50 2.69 -11.39
CA GLN A 129 -24.93 2.43 -11.51
C GLN A 129 -25.23 1.78 -12.86
N GLU A 130 -26.20 0.89 -12.86
CA GLU A 130 -26.76 0.28 -14.08
C GLU A 130 -25.70 -0.45 -14.93
N MET A 131 -24.86 -1.25 -14.27
CA MET A 131 -23.90 -2.13 -14.93
C MET A 131 -24.58 -3.42 -15.37
N SER A 132 -24.16 -3.97 -16.53
CA SER A 132 -24.53 -5.34 -16.85
C SER A 132 -23.93 -6.30 -15.79
N ALA A 133 -24.54 -7.46 -15.60
CA ALA A 133 -24.06 -8.47 -14.67
C ALA A 133 -22.58 -8.81 -14.94
N LYS A 134 -22.23 -8.95 -16.21
CA LYS A 134 -20.82 -9.23 -16.59
C LYS A 134 -19.89 -8.09 -16.22
N ALA A 135 -20.28 -6.84 -16.50
CA ALA A 135 -19.44 -5.69 -16.15
C ALA A 135 -19.27 -5.58 -14.64
N ALA A 136 -20.32 -5.84 -13.86
CA ALA A 136 -20.24 -5.82 -12.39
C ALA A 136 -19.31 -6.93 -11.87
N LEU A 137 -19.41 -8.14 -12.42
CA LEU A 137 -18.54 -9.25 -12.05
C LEU A 137 -17.08 -8.94 -12.38
N ASP A 138 -16.81 -8.48 -13.60
CA ASP A 138 -15.44 -8.11 -14.01
C ASP A 138 -14.88 -7.02 -13.08
N ALA A 139 -15.71 -6.03 -12.72
CA ALA A 139 -15.27 -4.94 -11.83
C ALA A 139 -14.97 -5.42 -10.41
N LEU A 140 -15.75 -6.36 -9.88
CA LEU A 140 -15.50 -6.93 -8.55
C LEU A 140 -14.25 -7.81 -8.50
N LEU A 141 -13.88 -8.41 -9.63
CA LEU A 141 -12.68 -9.26 -9.72
C LEU A 141 -11.42 -8.46 -10.08
N ASP A 142 -11.55 -7.20 -10.46
CA ASP A 142 -10.42 -6.34 -10.82
C ASP A 142 -9.90 -5.60 -9.56
N PRO A 143 -8.68 -5.91 -9.11
CA PRO A 143 -8.11 -5.23 -7.93
C PRO A 143 -8.04 -3.71 -8.06
N ALA A 144 -8.00 -3.17 -9.28
CA ALA A 144 -7.95 -1.72 -9.51
C ALA A 144 -9.21 -0.99 -9.04
N ASN A 145 -10.32 -1.70 -8.89
CA ASN A 145 -11.58 -1.12 -8.41
C ASN A 145 -11.71 -1.18 -6.88
N ARG A 146 -10.78 -1.84 -6.19
CA ARG A 146 -10.81 -1.92 -4.73
C ARG A 146 -10.34 -0.60 -4.14
N VAL A 147 -11.10 -0.06 -3.18
CA VAL A 147 -10.75 1.18 -2.49
C VAL A 147 -9.86 0.83 -1.30
N GLU A 148 -8.64 1.33 -1.30
CA GLU A 148 -7.68 1.06 -0.25
C GLU A 148 -7.03 2.36 0.22
N LEU A 149 -6.77 2.43 1.53
CA LEU A 149 -6.08 3.56 2.17
C LEU A 149 -4.72 3.04 2.65
N THR A 150 -3.65 3.66 2.20
CA THR A 150 -2.29 3.23 2.52
C THR A 150 -1.60 4.24 3.44
N VAL A 151 -1.01 3.75 4.54
CA VAL A 151 -0.25 4.57 5.50
C VAL A 151 1.11 3.90 5.70
N THR A 152 2.19 4.67 5.55
CA THR A 152 3.55 4.20 5.81
C THR A 152 4.03 4.76 7.15
N ILE A 153 4.42 3.86 8.05
CA ILE A 153 4.99 4.20 9.36
C ILE A 153 6.49 3.90 9.31
N PRO A 154 7.35 4.94 9.34
CA PRO A 154 8.80 4.71 9.34
C PRO A 154 9.30 4.11 10.65
N GLU A 155 10.41 3.38 10.57
CA GLU A 155 11.09 2.83 11.75
C GLU A 155 11.50 3.95 12.71
N GLY A 156 11.43 3.68 14.00
CA GLY A 156 11.82 4.62 15.05
C GLY A 156 10.79 5.71 15.32
N THR A 157 9.62 5.64 14.69
CA THR A 157 8.52 6.58 14.97
C THR A 157 7.94 6.30 16.36
N THR A 158 7.67 7.34 17.14
CA THR A 158 7.05 7.20 18.47
C THR A 158 5.55 6.94 18.34
N GLU A 159 4.94 6.31 19.34
CA GLU A 159 3.49 6.07 19.39
C GLU A 159 2.70 7.35 19.06
N LYS A 160 3.05 8.46 19.73
CA LYS A 160 2.38 9.75 19.50
C LYS A 160 2.33 10.12 18.01
N ASN A 161 3.44 9.94 17.30
CA ASN A 161 3.53 10.26 15.89
C ASN A 161 2.87 9.19 15.01
N VAL A 162 2.94 7.92 15.41
CA VAL A 162 2.20 6.85 14.71
C VAL A 162 0.70 7.17 14.70
N LEU A 163 0.13 7.51 15.88
CA LEU A 163 -1.30 7.81 15.97
C LEU A 163 -1.69 9.00 15.08
N LYS A 164 -0.81 10.03 14.99
CA LYS A 164 -1.03 11.17 14.10
C LYS A 164 -1.04 10.75 12.62
N MET A 165 -0.04 9.95 12.22
CA MET A 165 0.10 9.49 10.83
C MET A 165 -1.11 8.64 10.43
N LEU A 166 -1.57 7.76 11.33
CA LEU A 166 -2.76 6.94 11.10
C LEU A 166 -4.01 7.81 10.96
N ALA A 167 -4.19 8.78 11.86
CA ALA A 167 -5.34 9.69 11.84
C ALA A 167 -5.40 10.47 10.53
N GLU A 168 -4.27 11.03 10.10
CA GLU A 168 -4.16 11.80 8.85
C GLU A 168 -4.38 10.90 7.62
N GLY A 169 -3.70 9.74 7.58
CA GLY A 169 -3.76 8.85 6.43
C GLY A 169 -5.12 8.19 6.22
N LEU A 170 -5.85 7.95 7.31
CA LEU A 170 -7.16 7.29 7.26
C LEU A 170 -8.33 8.26 7.39
N SER A 171 -8.05 9.55 7.60
CA SER A 171 -9.09 10.59 7.83
C SER A 171 -10.01 10.23 8.99
N ILE A 172 -9.41 9.71 10.08
CA ILE A 172 -10.10 9.37 11.33
C ILE A 172 -9.60 10.36 12.39
N PRO A 173 -10.46 10.92 13.25
CA PRO A 173 -10.00 11.85 14.27
C PRO A 173 -8.90 11.28 15.16
N LEU A 174 -7.86 12.07 15.44
CA LEU A 174 -6.75 11.65 16.32
C LEU A 174 -7.26 11.21 17.70
N ALA A 175 -8.29 11.89 18.23
CA ALA A 175 -8.88 11.55 19.52
C ALA A 175 -9.41 10.11 19.56
N ASP A 176 -9.90 9.59 18.44
CA ASP A 176 -10.40 8.21 18.37
C ASP A 176 -9.25 7.21 18.46
N PHE A 177 -8.11 7.49 17.81
CA PHE A 177 -6.90 6.68 17.97
C PHE A 177 -6.34 6.77 19.38
N GLN A 178 -6.32 7.96 19.99
CA GLN A 178 -5.85 8.14 21.36
C GLN A 178 -6.72 7.33 22.35
N ALA A 179 -8.05 7.36 22.14
CA ALA A 179 -8.96 6.58 22.98
C ALA A 179 -8.73 5.06 22.81
N ALA A 180 -8.53 4.60 21.58
CA ALA A 180 -8.28 3.19 21.29
C ALA A 180 -6.93 2.71 21.88
N ALA A 181 -5.93 3.59 21.94
CA ALA A 181 -4.59 3.27 22.46
C ALA A 181 -4.47 3.44 23.98
N ALA A 182 -5.49 4.01 24.65
CA ALA A 182 -5.40 4.39 26.07
C ALA A 182 -5.19 3.19 27.01
N ASP A 183 -5.67 2.01 26.62
CA ASP A 183 -5.44 0.78 27.35
C ASP A 183 -4.75 -0.23 26.41
N PRO A 184 -3.45 -0.54 26.61
CA PRO A 184 -2.75 -1.47 25.73
C PRO A 184 -3.11 -2.94 25.99
N SER A 185 -3.71 -3.27 27.12
CA SER A 185 -3.89 -4.65 27.56
C SER A 185 -4.69 -5.54 26.59
N PRO A 186 -5.74 -5.05 25.88
CA PRO A 186 -6.49 -5.92 24.97
C PRO A 186 -5.71 -6.35 23.72
N TYR A 187 -4.60 -5.70 23.41
CA TYR A 187 -3.88 -5.93 22.14
C TYR A 187 -2.90 -7.12 22.18
N GLY A 188 -2.67 -7.71 23.36
CA GLY A 188 -1.77 -8.87 23.46
C GLY A 188 -0.31 -8.52 23.73
N VAL A 189 -0.02 -7.27 24.05
CA VAL A 189 1.32 -6.82 24.44
C VAL A 189 1.68 -7.35 25.85
N PRO A 190 2.98 -7.40 26.22
CA PRO A 190 3.35 -7.82 27.59
C PRO A 190 2.65 -6.99 28.65
N ALA A 191 2.35 -7.63 29.78
CA ALA A 191 1.59 -7.02 30.88
C ALA A 191 2.27 -5.77 31.49
N GLU A 192 3.57 -5.65 31.32
CA GLU A 192 4.35 -4.50 31.78
C GLU A 192 4.10 -3.24 30.96
N ALA A 193 3.58 -3.40 29.72
CA ALA A 193 3.35 -2.26 28.84
C ALA A 193 2.20 -1.39 29.34
N THR A 194 2.46 -0.12 29.57
CA THR A 194 1.47 0.87 29.99
C THR A 194 0.94 1.69 28.80
N THR A 195 1.59 1.56 27.64
CA THR A 195 1.21 2.17 26.37
C THR A 195 1.51 1.20 25.24
N LEU A 196 1.19 1.55 24.01
CA LEU A 196 1.55 0.76 22.83
C LEU A 196 2.94 1.11 22.27
N GLU A 197 3.68 2.05 22.93
CA GLU A 197 5.03 2.40 22.48
C GLU A 197 5.91 1.14 22.40
N GLY A 198 6.57 0.99 21.26
CA GLY A 198 7.41 -0.18 20.97
C GLY A 198 6.70 -1.29 20.25
N PHE A 199 5.36 -1.30 20.26
CA PHE A 199 4.55 -2.39 19.71
C PHE A 199 3.73 -1.98 18.48
N LEU A 200 3.91 -0.78 17.94
CA LEU A 200 3.25 -0.32 16.71
C LEU A 200 4.22 -0.48 15.54
N PHE A 201 4.31 -1.66 14.99
CA PHE A 201 5.38 -2.07 14.05
C PHE A 201 5.44 -1.15 12.82
N PRO A 202 6.65 -0.67 12.46
CA PRO A 202 6.83 0.18 11.27
C PRO A 202 6.73 -0.63 9.98
N ALA A 203 5.84 -0.21 9.10
CA ALA A 203 5.60 -0.85 7.79
C ALA A 203 4.70 0.03 6.97
N THR A 204 4.46 -0.37 5.73
CA THR A 204 3.41 0.20 4.90
C THR A 204 2.16 -0.66 5.04
N TYR A 205 1.09 -0.07 5.54
CA TYR A 205 -0.18 -0.74 5.82
C TYR A 205 -1.25 -0.30 4.84
N THR A 206 -2.09 -1.24 4.46
CA THR A 206 -3.25 -0.99 3.59
C THR A 206 -4.52 -1.38 4.34
N PHE A 207 -5.47 -0.45 4.38
CA PHE A 207 -6.74 -0.61 5.10
C PHE A 207 -7.92 -0.33 4.18
N SER A 208 -9.05 -0.98 4.44
CA SER A 208 -10.31 -0.65 3.77
C SER A 208 -10.96 0.58 4.43
N PRO A 209 -11.67 1.40 3.66
CA PRO A 209 -12.49 2.47 4.26
C PRO A 209 -13.45 1.90 5.30
N GLY A 210 -13.63 2.62 6.40
CA GLY A 210 -14.50 2.16 7.50
C GLY A 210 -13.80 1.32 8.55
N VAL A 211 -12.51 1.01 8.38
CA VAL A 211 -11.72 0.32 9.42
C VAL A 211 -11.73 1.15 10.72
N THR A 212 -11.83 0.49 11.86
CA THR A 212 -11.86 1.17 13.16
C THR A 212 -10.43 1.39 13.70
N PRO A 213 -10.21 2.40 14.55
CA PRO A 213 -8.91 2.58 15.20
C PRO A 213 -8.40 1.33 15.92
N THR A 214 -9.27 0.61 16.61
CA THR A 214 -8.89 -0.63 17.32
C THR A 214 -8.38 -1.69 16.35
N GLU A 215 -9.06 -1.89 15.22
CA GLU A 215 -8.61 -2.84 14.19
C GLU A 215 -7.26 -2.44 13.60
N VAL A 216 -7.07 -1.15 13.35
CA VAL A 216 -5.80 -0.62 12.83
C VAL A 216 -4.67 -0.89 13.83
N LEU A 217 -4.86 -0.49 15.09
CA LEU A 217 -3.83 -0.68 16.13
C LEU A 217 -3.53 -2.17 16.35
N GLN A 218 -4.57 -3.01 16.33
CA GLN A 218 -4.36 -4.46 16.47
C GLN A 218 -3.45 -5.00 15.36
N GLN A 219 -3.68 -4.54 14.11
CA GLN A 219 -2.84 -4.99 12.99
C GLN A 219 -1.37 -4.59 13.19
N LEU A 220 -1.12 -3.35 13.65
CA LEU A 220 0.26 -2.90 13.91
C LEU A 220 0.90 -3.70 15.05
N VAL A 221 0.16 -4.01 16.10
CA VAL A 221 0.65 -4.82 17.22
C VAL A 221 0.91 -6.26 16.76
N ASP A 222 0.00 -6.84 16.00
CA ASP A 222 0.17 -8.22 15.50
C ASP A 222 1.46 -8.36 14.68
N GLU A 223 1.80 -7.34 13.87
CA GLU A 223 3.05 -7.35 13.11
C GLU A 223 4.28 -7.27 14.03
N SER A 224 4.20 -6.48 15.11
CA SER A 224 5.27 -6.41 16.11
C SER A 224 5.46 -7.77 16.80
N LEU A 225 4.37 -8.40 17.20
CA LEU A 225 4.44 -9.72 17.84
C LEU A 225 4.97 -10.78 16.86
N ALA A 226 4.59 -10.68 15.58
CA ALA A 226 5.11 -11.58 14.53
C ALA A 226 6.61 -11.37 14.31
N ALA A 227 7.10 -10.14 14.37
CA ALA A 227 8.53 -9.84 14.26
C ALA A 227 9.31 -10.44 15.45
N LEU A 228 8.75 -10.36 16.66
CA LEU A 228 9.33 -11.00 17.84
C LEU A 228 9.37 -12.53 17.70
N ASP A 229 8.29 -13.13 17.17
CA ASP A 229 8.24 -14.56 16.89
C ASP A 229 9.31 -14.98 15.86
N THR A 230 9.44 -14.19 14.81
CA THR A 230 10.45 -14.43 13.75
C THR A 230 11.87 -14.39 14.31
N ALA A 231 12.14 -13.44 15.23
CA ALA A 231 13.44 -13.36 15.91
C ALA A 231 13.63 -14.46 16.96
N GLY A 232 12.60 -15.24 17.28
CA GLY A 232 12.66 -16.33 18.25
C GLY A 232 12.56 -15.89 19.70
N VAL A 233 12.02 -14.70 19.96
CA VAL A 233 11.97 -14.11 21.31
C VAL A 233 10.87 -14.80 22.15
N PRO A 234 11.22 -15.47 23.27
CA PRO A 234 10.21 -16.03 24.15
C PRO A 234 9.30 -14.98 24.78
N ALA A 235 8.07 -15.35 25.08
CA ALA A 235 7.06 -14.42 25.60
C ALA A 235 7.53 -13.61 26.82
N ASP A 236 8.25 -14.28 27.74
CA ASP A 236 8.73 -13.66 28.97
C ASP A 236 9.92 -12.70 28.78
N GLN A 237 10.49 -12.64 27.57
CA GLN A 237 11.60 -11.74 27.26
C GLN A 237 11.17 -10.58 26.33
N ARG A 238 9.95 -10.60 25.83
CA ARG A 238 9.49 -9.62 24.83
C ARG A 238 9.56 -8.17 25.32
N TRP A 239 9.21 -7.95 26.59
CA TRP A 239 9.27 -6.59 27.17
C TRP A 239 10.70 -6.03 27.15
N ASP A 240 11.66 -6.81 27.63
CA ASP A 240 13.06 -6.38 27.66
C ASP A 240 13.62 -6.21 26.25
N VAL A 241 13.31 -7.14 25.35
CA VAL A 241 13.79 -7.08 23.95
C VAL A 241 13.24 -5.84 23.24
N ILE A 242 11.97 -5.51 23.40
CA ILE A 242 11.39 -4.33 22.76
C ILE A 242 11.99 -3.04 23.36
N ARG A 243 12.20 -2.97 24.67
CA ARG A 243 12.87 -1.81 25.27
C ARG A 243 14.27 -1.62 24.67
N MET A 244 15.06 -2.69 24.62
CA MET A 244 16.41 -2.67 24.03
C MET A 244 16.34 -2.29 22.54
N ALA A 245 15.46 -2.95 21.76
CA ALA A 245 15.32 -2.71 20.33
C ALA A 245 14.98 -1.24 20.02
N SER A 246 14.09 -0.65 20.83
CA SER A 246 13.69 0.75 20.64
C SER A 246 14.85 1.73 20.81
N VAL A 247 15.81 1.41 21.69
CA VAL A 247 17.03 2.20 21.87
C VAL A 247 17.99 1.98 20.70
N ILE A 248 18.23 0.72 20.34
CA ILE A 248 19.09 0.37 19.20
C ILE A 248 18.61 1.10 17.94
N GLN A 249 17.29 1.05 17.67
CA GLN A 249 16.70 1.73 16.51
C GLN A 249 17.01 3.22 16.47
N ARG A 250 17.02 3.87 17.64
CA ARG A 250 17.25 5.32 17.74
C ARG A 250 18.74 5.70 17.73
N GLU A 251 19.60 4.77 18.11
CA GLU A 251 21.06 5.00 18.12
C GLU A 251 21.71 4.67 16.78
N SER A 252 21.06 3.84 15.98
CA SER A 252 21.66 3.33 14.74
C SER A 252 21.58 4.33 13.60
N GLY A 253 22.65 4.34 12.81
CA GLY A 253 22.68 5.00 11.51
C GLY A 253 22.05 4.12 10.43
N PRO A 254 22.34 4.41 9.15
CA PRO A 254 21.71 3.71 8.03
C PRO A 254 22.23 2.29 7.77
N ASN A 255 23.29 1.86 8.47
CA ASN A 255 23.88 0.53 8.26
C ASN A 255 23.27 -0.49 9.25
N PRO A 256 22.43 -1.44 8.81
CA PRO A 256 21.80 -2.40 9.73
C PRO A 256 22.80 -3.26 10.53
N GLU A 257 23.98 -3.53 9.96
CA GLU A 257 25.00 -4.33 10.66
C GLU A 257 25.46 -3.66 11.98
N ASP A 258 25.41 -2.32 12.01
CA ASP A 258 25.80 -1.60 13.23
C ASP A 258 24.80 -1.81 14.38
N MET A 259 23.54 -2.14 14.06
CA MET A 259 22.54 -2.44 15.10
C MET A 259 23.01 -3.61 15.99
N TYR A 260 23.58 -4.63 15.39
CA TYR A 260 24.06 -5.83 16.12
C TYR A 260 25.25 -5.50 17.02
N LYS A 261 26.13 -4.58 16.56
CA LYS A 261 27.28 -4.13 17.37
C LYS A 261 26.85 -3.17 18.48
N ILE A 262 25.91 -2.26 18.20
CA ILE A 262 25.33 -1.36 19.20
C ILE A 262 24.64 -2.20 20.29
N SER A 263 23.88 -3.22 19.86
CA SER A 263 23.27 -4.17 20.79
C SER A 263 24.34 -4.81 21.69
N ARG A 264 25.45 -5.26 21.09
CA ARG A 264 26.55 -5.87 21.85
C ARG A 264 27.12 -4.88 22.89
N VAL A 265 27.31 -3.63 22.51
CA VAL A 265 27.81 -2.60 23.46
C VAL A 265 26.87 -2.50 24.66
N PHE A 266 25.55 -2.39 24.40
CA PHE A 266 24.59 -2.26 25.49
C PHE A 266 24.54 -3.52 26.36
N HIS A 267 24.56 -4.70 25.78
CA HIS A 267 24.58 -5.95 26.52
C HIS A 267 25.87 -6.04 27.41
N ASN A 268 27.03 -5.73 26.81
CA ASN A 268 28.30 -5.76 27.56
C ASN A 268 28.29 -4.78 28.73
N ARG A 269 27.75 -3.55 28.51
CA ARG A 269 27.62 -2.57 29.61
C ARG A 269 26.75 -3.11 30.74
N LEU A 270 25.55 -3.61 30.38
CA LEU A 270 24.62 -4.13 31.38
C LEU A 270 25.20 -5.32 32.14
N ASP A 271 25.89 -6.23 31.45
CA ASP A 271 26.54 -7.39 32.05
C ASP A 271 27.66 -6.97 33.06
N GLN A 272 28.30 -5.84 32.82
CA GLN A 272 29.34 -5.31 33.68
C GLN A 272 28.79 -4.35 34.76
N GLY A 273 27.48 -4.18 34.84
CA GLY A 273 26.85 -3.27 35.78
C GLY A 273 27.02 -1.78 35.43
N MET A 274 27.37 -1.48 34.19
CA MET A 274 27.46 -0.12 33.70
C MET A 274 26.07 0.37 33.26
N ASN A 275 25.85 1.67 33.34
CA ASN A 275 24.65 2.29 32.76
C ASN A 275 24.71 2.19 31.23
N MET A 276 23.54 2.08 30.58
CA MET A 276 23.49 2.10 29.09
C MET A 276 24.10 3.41 28.56
N GLY A 277 23.79 4.54 29.19
CA GLY A 277 24.39 5.83 28.85
C GLY A 277 23.92 6.40 27.52
N SER A 278 22.66 6.14 27.18
CA SER A 278 22.08 6.58 25.90
C SER A 278 21.36 7.92 26.06
N ASP A 279 21.79 8.93 25.30
CA ASP A 279 21.17 10.26 25.36
C ASP A 279 19.74 10.23 24.78
N VAL A 280 19.47 9.37 23.79
CA VAL A 280 18.14 9.32 23.18
C VAL A 280 17.06 8.86 24.17
N THR A 281 17.44 8.04 25.16
CA THR A 281 16.50 7.62 26.22
C THR A 281 16.18 8.82 27.13
N THR A 282 17.19 9.57 27.50
CA THR A 282 17.03 10.78 28.33
C THR A 282 16.19 11.81 27.62
N CYS A 283 16.47 12.04 26.33
CA CYS A 283 15.70 12.96 25.49
C CYS A 283 14.23 12.56 25.41
N TYR A 284 13.97 11.27 25.20
CA TYR A 284 12.58 10.79 25.11
C TYR A 284 11.80 11.12 26.39
N GLY A 285 12.37 10.79 27.53
CA GLY A 285 11.72 11.06 28.82
C GLY A 285 11.57 12.55 29.12
N ALA A 286 12.45 13.40 28.54
CA ALA A 286 12.36 14.86 28.66
C ALA A 286 11.41 15.47 27.60
N GLY A 287 10.81 14.66 26.74
CA GLY A 287 9.91 15.13 25.68
C GLY A 287 10.62 15.74 24.48
N LEU A 288 11.92 15.51 24.34
CA LEU A 288 12.76 16.05 23.26
C LEU A 288 12.97 14.96 22.21
N LEU A 289 12.54 15.21 20.97
CA LEU A 289 12.66 14.22 19.90
C LEU A 289 13.41 14.80 18.70
N GLY A 290 14.11 13.92 17.97
CA GLY A 290 14.84 14.30 16.77
C GLY A 290 15.84 15.42 17.03
N LYS A 291 15.78 16.50 16.29
CA LYS A 291 16.71 17.63 16.40
C LYS A 291 16.63 18.33 17.76
N ASP A 292 15.49 18.26 18.43
CA ASP A 292 15.34 18.89 19.74
C ASP A 292 16.24 18.22 20.79
N CYS A 293 16.58 16.95 20.60
CA CYS A 293 17.51 16.24 21.49
C CYS A 293 18.89 16.89 21.49
N LEU A 294 19.30 17.55 20.39
CA LEU A 294 20.58 18.27 20.33
C LEU A 294 20.60 19.48 21.28
N LEU A 295 19.44 19.89 21.76
CA LEU A 295 19.28 21.04 22.64
C LEU A 295 19.10 20.64 24.12
N ILE A 296 19.35 19.35 24.44
CA ILE A 296 19.14 18.84 25.79
C ILE A 296 20.06 19.60 26.78
N THR A 297 19.49 20.03 27.89
CA THR A 297 20.23 20.79 28.89
C THR A 297 20.92 19.87 29.89
N GLN A 298 22.00 20.37 30.55
CA GLN A 298 22.64 19.62 31.59
C GLN A 298 21.67 19.23 32.72
N ALA A 299 20.74 20.13 33.06
CA ALA A 299 19.71 19.83 34.06
C ALA A 299 18.85 18.62 33.68
N ALA A 300 18.49 18.49 32.39
CA ALA A 300 17.73 17.33 31.88
C ALA A 300 18.59 16.05 31.89
N LEU A 301 19.89 16.19 31.58
CA LEU A 301 20.81 15.06 31.63
C LEU A 301 21.03 14.53 33.07
N ASP A 302 20.92 15.40 34.04
CA ASP A 302 21.13 15.05 35.47
C ASP A 302 19.81 14.72 36.20
N ASP A 303 18.68 14.74 35.49
CA ASP A 303 17.34 14.53 36.09
C ASP A 303 17.11 13.08 36.50
N THR A 304 17.17 12.82 37.81
CA THR A 304 16.92 11.47 38.37
C THR A 304 15.44 11.11 38.40
N SER A 305 14.53 12.06 38.18
CA SER A 305 13.09 11.78 38.14
C SER A 305 12.65 11.26 36.76
N ASN A 306 13.48 11.44 35.75
CA ASN A 306 13.25 10.93 34.40
C ASN A 306 13.60 9.44 34.35
N LEU A 307 12.60 8.57 34.45
CA LEU A 307 12.80 7.12 34.54
C LEU A 307 13.29 6.50 33.21
N TYR A 308 13.38 7.29 32.15
CA TYR A 308 14.01 6.89 30.88
C TYR A 308 15.52 7.21 30.87
N ASN A 309 16.04 7.92 31.88
CA ASN A 309 17.41 8.46 31.88
C ASN A 309 18.44 7.36 32.15
N THR A 310 18.85 6.64 31.12
CA THR A 310 19.86 5.56 31.24
C THR A 310 21.29 6.07 31.40
N ARG A 311 21.50 7.37 31.39
CA ARG A 311 22.84 7.95 31.76
C ARG A 311 23.12 7.76 33.22
N ILE A 312 22.09 7.86 34.06
CA ILE A 312 22.27 7.84 35.53
C ILE A 312 21.51 6.70 36.21
N LEU A 313 20.46 6.16 35.58
CA LEU A 313 19.72 5.04 36.14
C LEU A 313 20.24 3.72 35.56
N PRO A 314 20.39 2.68 36.37
CA PRO A 314 20.89 1.39 35.88
C PRO A 314 19.81 0.62 35.09
N GLY A 315 20.27 -0.23 34.20
CA GLY A 315 19.39 -1.12 33.45
C GLY A 315 18.81 -0.48 32.21
N LEU A 316 17.77 -1.12 31.70
CA LEU A 316 16.99 -0.64 30.54
C LEU A 316 16.11 0.55 30.95
N PRO A 317 15.74 1.42 29.99
CA PRO A 317 14.78 2.48 30.31
C PRO A 317 13.44 1.86 30.76
N ILE A 318 12.62 2.64 31.47
CA ILE A 318 11.38 2.12 32.06
C ILE A 318 10.40 1.57 31.00
N GLY A 319 10.50 2.04 29.76
CA GLY A 319 9.68 1.59 28.65
C GLY A 319 10.36 1.83 27.32
N PRO A 320 9.78 1.35 26.21
CA PRO A 320 10.33 1.65 24.88
C PRO A 320 10.28 3.15 24.56
N ILE A 321 11.16 3.59 23.68
CA ILE A 321 11.26 5.01 23.30
C ILE A 321 10.92 5.28 21.84
N SER A 322 10.57 4.23 21.10
CA SER A 322 10.16 4.29 19.69
C SER A 322 9.65 2.93 19.27
N ASN A 323 9.14 2.84 18.06
CA ASN A 323 8.69 1.59 17.48
C ASN A 323 9.79 1.03 16.57
N PRO A 324 10.47 -0.04 16.99
CA PRO A 324 11.61 -0.59 16.24
C PRO A 324 11.17 -1.45 15.05
N GLY A 325 12.02 -1.49 14.02
CA GLY A 325 11.88 -2.40 12.90
C GLY A 325 12.41 -3.80 13.20
N ALA A 326 12.29 -4.69 12.23
CA ALA A 326 12.67 -6.10 12.37
C ALA A 326 14.16 -6.27 12.69
N ASP A 327 15.04 -5.50 12.05
CA ASP A 327 16.48 -5.60 12.25
C ASP A 327 16.87 -5.19 13.69
N ALA A 328 16.25 -4.15 14.23
CA ALA A 328 16.51 -3.73 15.60
C ALA A 328 16.01 -4.76 16.62
N ILE A 329 14.86 -5.38 16.36
CA ILE A 329 14.31 -6.45 17.21
C ILE A 329 15.27 -7.66 17.18
N ASP A 330 15.69 -8.08 16.00
CA ASP A 330 16.60 -9.20 15.86
C ASP A 330 17.94 -8.91 16.53
N ALA A 331 18.50 -7.72 16.31
CA ALA A 331 19.75 -7.28 16.92
C ALA A 331 19.66 -7.25 18.45
N ALA A 332 18.53 -6.81 19.00
CA ALA A 332 18.33 -6.76 20.45
C ALA A 332 18.41 -8.15 21.08
N TYR A 333 17.93 -9.16 20.37
CA TYR A 333 17.91 -10.54 20.86
C TYR A 333 19.15 -11.34 20.46
N HIS A 334 19.78 -11.01 19.33
CA HIS A 334 20.97 -11.69 18.79
C HIS A 334 22.12 -10.69 18.59
N PRO A 335 22.68 -10.13 19.68
CA PRO A 335 23.79 -9.17 19.52
C PRO A 335 25.00 -9.81 18.84
N ALA A 336 25.77 -9.02 18.10
CA ALA A 336 27.04 -9.48 17.53
C ALA A 336 28.01 -9.94 18.63
N ASP A 337 28.97 -10.78 18.30
CA ASP A 337 30.08 -11.10 19.21
C ASP A 337 31.11 -9.97 19.18
N GLY A 338 31.57 -9.55 20.32
CA GLY A 338 32.61 -8.53 20.41
C GLY A 338 32.82 -7.98 21.84
N PRO A 339 33.95 -7.35 22.07
CA PRO A 339 34.30 -6.86 23.42
C PRO A 339 33.89 -5.39 23.66
N TRP A 340 33.27 -4.73 22.71
CA TRP A 340 33.06 -3.27 22.72
C TRP A 340 32.18 -2.81 23.89
N LEU A 341 32.55 -1.63 24.43
CA LEU A 341 31.80 -0.92 25.47
C LEU A 341 31.39 0.49 25.02
N PHE A 342 31.92 0.96 23.89
CA PHE A 342 31.69 2.33 23.39
C PHE A 342 31.48 2.31 21.87
N PHE A 343 30.72 3.27 21.37
CA PHE A 343 30.60 3.52 19.93
C PHE A 343 30.39 5.02 19.70
N VAL A 344 30.81 5.49 18.55
CA VAL A 344 30.58 6.87 18.10
C VAL A 344 30.43 6.90 16.58
N THR A 345 29.47 7.66 16.08
CA THR A 345 29.33 7.89 14.65
C THR A 345 30.32 8.98 14.25
N VAL A 346 31.32 8.61 13.46
CA VAL A 346 32.43 9.51 13.07
C VAL A 346 32.12 10.24 11.73
N ASN A 347 31.12 9.80 10.99
CA ASN A 347 30.73 10.46 9.76
C ASN A 347 29.21 10.50 9.64
N LEU A 348 28.64 11.66 9.87
CA LEU A 348 27.17 11.83 9.84
C LEU A 348 26.58 11.70 8.44
N THR A 349 27.40 11.84 7.39
CA THR A 349 26.93 11.70 6.01
C THR A 349 26.81 10.24 5.59
N THR A 350 27.81 9.42 5.93
CA THR A 350 27.83 8.00 5.59
C THR A 350 27.23 7.12 6.68
N GLY A 351 27.11 7.64 7.91
CA GLY A 351 26.69 6.87 9.07
C GLY A 351 27.78 5.99 9.64
N GLU A 352 29.04 6.18 9.22
CA GLU A 352 30.16 5.36 9.69
C GLU A 352 30.30 5.43 11.20
N THR A 353 30.24 4.28 11.86
CA THR A 353 30.28 4.14 13.32
C THR A 353 31.52 3.32 13.72
N VAL A 354 32.26 3.82 14.67
CA VAL A 354 33.45 3.16 15.22
C VAL A 354 33.11 2.59 16.59
N PHE A 355 33.59 1.39 16.86
CA PHE A 355 33.34 0.66 18.11
C PHE A 355 34.66 0.44 18.84
N SER A 356 34.68 0.63 20.18
CA SER A 356 35.88 0.51 20.97
C SER A 356 35.63 -0.14 22.33
N GLU A 357 36.69 -0.69 22.88
CA GLU A 357 36.64 -1.39 24.20
C GLU A 357 36.80 -0.43 25.37
N THR A 358 37.51 0.67 25.14
CA THR A 358 37.82 1.63 26.22
C THR A 358 37.34 3.03 25.88
N SER A 359 37.11 3.81 26.92
CA SER A 359 36.74 5.22 26.78
C SER A 359 37.88 6.03 26.12
N ALA A 360 39.13 5.64 26.33
CA ALA A 360 40.28 6.30 25.70
C ALA A 360 40.26 6.15 24.16
N GLU A 361 39.97 5.01 23.73
CA GLU A 361 39.80 4.76 22.30
C GLU A 361 38.61 5.55 21.69
N UNK A 362 37.53 5.65 22.29
CA UNK A 362 36.36 6.36 21.84
C UNK A 362 36.58 7.86 21.80
N UNK A 363 37.51 8.24 22.61
CA UNK A 363 37.85 9.61 22.59
C UNK A 363 38.86 9.95 21.54
N UNK A 364 39.50 8.96 21.12
CA UNK A 364 40.51 8.98 20.09
C UNK A 364 39.92 8.89 18.70
N UNK A 365 38.81 8.38 18.73
CA UNK A 365 38.15 8.26 17.51
C UNK A 365 37.45 9.47 17.14
#